data_2474d62846a7ac2f1f5b5dc770ba3a1c
#
_entry.id   2474d62846a7ac2f1f5b5dc770ba3a1c
#
_cell.length_a   1.000
_cell.length_b   1.000
_cell.length_c   1.000
_cell.angle_alpha   90.00
_cell.angle_beta   90.00
_cell.angle_gamma   90.00
#
_symmetry.space_group_name_H-M   'P 1'
#
loop_
_entity.id
_entity.type
_entity.pdbx_description
1 polymer ?
#
loop_
_entity_poly.entity_id
_entity_poly.type
_entity_poly.pdbx_seq_one_letter_code
_entity_poly.pdbx_strand_id
1 'polypeptide(L)'
;MGMSETLKAISDPVRREIIMMLKEEKKTAGEIASHFNLTGATVSYHLSQLKKAELIIESKYKNYIYYELNISVFEEILIWIKSLEGGKKKWKK
;
A
#
# COMPACT_ATOMS: atom_id res chain seq x y z
N MET A 1 -2.91 -7.42 11.92
CA MET A 1 -2.92 -7.77 10.51
C MET A 1 -1.68 -8.55 10.16
N GLY A 2 -1.81 -9.59 9.39
CA GLY A 2 -0.68 -10.44 9.11
C GLY A 2 0.11 -10.03 7.89
N MET A 3 1.33 -10.49 7.84
CA MET A 3 2.21 -10.25 6.70
C MET A 3 1.59 -10.77 5.40
N SER A 4 0.84 -11.88 5.47
CA SER A 4 0.19 -12.44 4.30
C SER A 4 -0.79 -11.47 3.65
N GLU A 5 -1.62 -10.81 4.45
CA GLU A 5 -2.56 -9.82 3.93
C GLU A 5 -1.82 -8.68 3.27
N THR A 6 -0.74 -8.26 3.90
CA THR A 6 0.06 -7.16 3.39
C THR A 6 0.67 -7.50 2.04
N LEU A 7 1.31 -8.66 1.96
CA LEU A 7 1.95 -9.08 0.71
C LEU A 7 0.93 -9.28 -0.39
N LYS A 8 -0.24 -9.83 -0.04
CA LYS A 8 -1.29 -10.03 -1.01
C LYS A 8 -1.78 -8.69 -1.56
N ALA A 9 -1.93 -7.70 -0.68
CA ALA A 9 -2.40 -6.39 -1.12
C ALA A 9 -1.43 -5.75 -2.09
N ILE A 10 -0.13 -5.87 -1.87
CA ILE A 10 0.84 -5.24 -2.75
C ILE A 10 1.21 -6.09 -3.97
N SER A 11 0.58 -7.26 -4.12
CA SER A 11 0.85 -8.09 -5.28
C SER A 11 0.18 -7.58 -6.54
N ASP A 12 -0.76 -6.67 -6.42
CA ASP A 12 -1.50 -6.13 -7.56
C ASP A 12 -0.83 -4.86 -8.07
N PRO A 13 -0.58 -4.76 -9.39
CA PRO A 13 0.14 -3.60 -9.94
C PRO A 13 -0.61 -2.28 -9.78
N VAL A 14 -1.95 -2.29 -9.83
CA VAL A 14 -2.70 -1.05 -9.63
C VAL A 14 -2.52 -0.57 -8.19
N ARG A 15 -2.56 -1.50 -7.25
CA ARG A 15 -2.38 -1.13 -5.85
C ARG A 15 -0.98 -0.61 -5.58
N ARG A 16 0.03 -1.18 -6.24
CA ARG A 16 1.39 -0.66 -6.11
C ARG A 16 1.48 0.77 -6.65
N GLU A 17 0.76 1.05 -7.74
CA GLU A 17 0.76 2.39 -8.30
C GLU A 17 0.10 3.37 -7.35
N ILE A 18 -1.00 2.97 -6.72
CA ILE A 18 -1.66 3.80 -5.72
C ILE A 18 -0.69 4.13 -4.59
N ILE A 19 0.03 3.12 -4.12
CA ILE A 19 1.00 3.33 -3.05
C ILE A 19 2.03 4.36 -3.46
N MET A 20 2.53 4.28 -4.68
CA MET A 20 3.51 5.25 -5.17
C MET A 20 2.92 6.65 -5.25
N MET A 21 1.66 6.77 -5.62
CA MET A 21 1.01 8.07 -5.63
C MET A 21 0.93 8.66 -4.22
N LEU A 22 0.57 7.83 -3.25
CA LEU A 22 0.42 8.28 -1.88
C LEU A 22 1.75 8.54 -1.19
N LYS A 23 2.83 8.01 -1.75
CA LYS A 23 4.16 8.34 -1.27
C LYS A 23 4.43 9.84 -1.42
N GLU A 24 3.93 10.43 -2.48
CA GLU A 24 4.18 11.85 -2.75
C GLU A 24 3.34 12.74 -1.85
N GLU A 25 2.07 12.41 -1.68
CA GLU A 25 1.19 13.18 -0.81
C GLU A 25 -0.12 12.45 -0.65
N LYS A 26 -0.84 12.77 0.40
CA LYS A 26 -2.16 12.19 0.60
C LYS A 26 -3.10 12.65 -0.50
N LYS A 27 -4.07 11.81 -0.85
CA LYS A 27 -4.97 12.09 -1.94
C LYS A 27 -6.36 11.58 -1.62
N THR A 28 -7.36 12.21 -2.26
CA THR A 28 -8.74 11.72 -2.18
C THR A 28 -8.93 10.57 -3.16
N ALA A 29 -10.00 9.81 -2.97
CA ALA A 29 -10.34 8.72 -3.89
C ALA A 29 -10.53 9.27 -5.31
N GLY A 30 -11.14 10.45 -5.44
CA GLY A 30 -11.34 11.05 -6.75
C GLY A 30 -10.04 11.37 -7.45
N GLU A 31 -9.08 11.90 -6.70
CA GLU A 31 -7.77 12.20 -7.27
C GLU A 31 -7.05 10.93 -7.73
N ILE A 32 -7.19 9.88 -6.94
CA ILE A 32 -6.59 8.59 -7.31
C ILE A 32 -7.27 8.06 -8.56
N ALA A 33 -8.60 8.09 -8.59
CA ALA A 33 -9.35 7.55 -9.73
C ALA A 33 -9.00 8.28 -11.02
N SER A 34 -8.76 9.59 -10.95
CA SER A 34 -8.47 10.35 -12.16
C SER A 34 -7.12 10.01 -12.76
N HIS A 35 -6.24 9.40 -11.98
CA HIS A 35 -4.94 8.95 -12.47
C HIS A 35 -5.06 7.71 -13.35
N PHE A 36 -6.08 6.90 -13.08
CA PHE A 36 -6.28 5.65 -13.80
C PHE A 36 -7.45 5.79 -14.77
N ASN A 37 -7.46 4.92 -15.77
CA ASN A 37 -8.62 4.81 -16.63
C ASN A 37 -9.50 3.68 -16.11
N LEU A 38 -9.93 3.83 -14.85
CA LEU A 38 -10.71 2.82 -14.14
C LEU A 38 -11.98 3.44 -13.58
N THR A 39 -12.97 2.59 -13.33
CA THR A 39 -14.20 3.08 -12.71
C THR A 39 -13.94 3.40 -11.24
N GLY A 40 -14.79 4.26 -10.69
CA GLY A 40 -14.70 4.57 -9.28
C GLY A 40 -14.87 3.33 -8.40
N ALA A 41 -15.75 2.41 -8.83
CA ALA A 41 -15.96 1.18 -8.07
C ALA A 41 -14.70 0.34 -8.00
N THR A 42 -13.97 0.25 -9.11
CA THR A 42 -12.72 -0.52 -9.13
C THR A 42 -11.68 0.13 -8.22
N VAL A 43 -11.57 1.45 -8.28
CA VAL A 43 -10.63 2.17 -7.41
C VAL A 43 -11.00 1.98 -5.95
N SER A 44 -12.30 2.08 -5.63
CA SER A 44 -12.77 1.85 -4.26
C SER A 44 -12.43 0.45 -3.77
N TYR A 45 -12.54 -0.53 -4.66
CA TYR A 45 -12.18 -1.89 -4.30
C TYR A 45 -10.70 -1.98 -3.91
N HIS A 46 -9.82 -1.38 -4.72
CA HIS A 46 -8.39 -1.41 -4.42
C HIS A 46 -8.07 -0.66 -3.13
N LEU A 47 -8.70 0.47 -2.90
CA LEU A 47 -8.50 1.22 -1.67
C LEU A 47 -8.94 0.42 -0.46
N SER A 48 -10.06 -0.29 -0.59
CA SER A 48 -10.56 -1.13 0.48
C SER A 48 -9.59 -2.26 0.80
N GLN A 49 -8.98 -2.86 -0.22
CA GLN A 49 -7.99 -3.91 -0.02
C GLN A 49 -6.73 -3.38 0.68
N LEU A 50 -6.29 -2.20 0.29
CA LEU A 50 -5.13 -1.58 0.93
C LEU A 50 -5.43 -1.21 2.38
N LYS A 51 -6.64 -0.75 2.64
CA LYS A 51 -7.05 -0.39 3.99
C LYS A 51 -7.12 -1.62 4.89
N LYS A 52 -7.69 -2.71 4.38
CA LYS A 52 -7.79 -3.95 5.15
C LYS A 52 -6.42 -4.48 5.52
N ALA A 53 -5.45 -4.29 4.65
CA ALA A 53 -4.08 -4.70 4.93
C ALA A 53 -3.33 -3.68 5.77
N GLU A 54 -4.00 -2.59 6.13
CA GLU A 54 -3.44 -1.51 6.94
C GLU A 54 -2.25 -0.81 6.31
N LEU A 55 -2.19 -0.86 4.97
CA LEU A 55 -1.13 -0.16 4.25
C LEU A 55 -1.43 1.31 4.06
N ILE A 56 -2.71 1.66 4.11
CA ILE A 56 -3.14 3.05 4.03
C ILE A 56 -4.14 3.33 5.14
N ILE A 57 -4.22 4.60 5.50
CA ILE A 57 -5.18 5.06 6.49
C ILE A 57 -5.99 6.21 5.91
N GLU A 58 -7.21 6.35 6.41
CA GLU A 58 -8.07 7.45 6.03
C GLU A 58 -7.94 8.58 7.03
N SER A 59 -8.00 9.80 6.54
CA SER A 59 -8.13 10.95 7.41
C SER A 59 -9.12 11.89 6.76
N LYS A 60 -9.91 12.54 7.61
CA LYS A 60 -10.93 13.44 7.11
C LYS A 60 -10.48 14.87 7.35
N TYR A 61 -10.60 15.68 6.30
CA TYR A 61 -10.29 17.10 6.40
C TYR A 61 -11.38 17.87 5.69
N LYS A 62 -12.11 18.67 6.44
CA LYS A 62 -13.29 19.36 5.93
C LYS A 62 -14.29 18.35 5.39
N ASN A 63 -14.68 18.45 4.13
CA ASN A 63 -15.66 17.54 3.55
C ASN A 63 -15.02 16.42 2.76
N TYR A 64 -13.70 16.27 2.85
CA TYR A 64 -12.98 15.30 2.05
C TYR A 64 -12.37 14.21 2.89
N ILE A 65 -12.29 13.03 2.31
CA ILE A 65 -11.57 11.91 2.91
C ILE A 65 -10.30 11.72 2.11
N TYR A 66 -9.17 11.79 2.83
CA TYR A 66 -7.86 11.60 2.23
C TYR A 66 -7.30 10.25 2.64
N TYR A 67 -6.48 9.70 1.77
CA TYR A 67 -5.76 8.45 2.03
C TYR A 67 -4.29 8.75 2.07
N GLU A 68 -3.58 8.11 2.98
CA GLU A 68 -2.14 8.28 3.08
C GLU A 68 -1.52 6.97 3.52
N LEU A 69 -0.22 6.83 3.31
CA LEU A 69 0.47 5.61 3.65
C LEU A 69 0.57 5.42 5.15
N ASN A 70 0.45 4.19 5.57
CA ASN A 70 0.75 3.80 6.95
C ASN A 70 2.20 3.35 6.97
N ILE A 71 3.09 4.29 7.23
CA ILE A 71 4.53 4.03 7.13
C ILE A 71 4.98 2.92 8.06
N SER A 72 4.36 2.80 9.23
CA SER A 72 4.75 1.76 10.19
C SER A 72 4.66 0.36 9.61
N VAL A 73 3.61 0.10 8.83
CA VAL A 73 3.43 -1.23 8.24
C VAL A 73 4.50 -1.48 7.19
N PHE A 74 4.83 -0.45 6.39
CA PHE A 74 5.88 -0.60 5.40
C PHE A 74 7.24 -0.81 6.06
N GLU A 75 7.47 -0.18 7.20
CA GLU A 75 8.71 -0.38 7.93
C GLU A 75 8.82 -1.81 8.44
N GLU A 76 7.71 -2.41 8.86
CA GLU A 76 7.73 -3.81 9.28
C GLU A 76 8.14 -4.73 8.15
N ILE A 77 7.62 -4.47 6.95
CA ILE A 77 7.98 -5.26 5.79
C ILE A 77 9.45 -5.08 5.47
N LEU A 78 9.91 -3.86 5.53
CA LEU A 78 11.31 -3.56 5.24
C LEU A 78 12.22 -4.27 6.23
N ILE A 79 11.88 -4.26 7.50
CA ILE A 79 12.66 -4.95 8.51
C ILE A 79 12.74 -6.44 8.20
N TRP A 80 11.61 -7.02 7.83
CA TRP A 80 11.61 -8.44 7.49
C TRP A 80 12.51 -8.73 6.29
N ILE A 81 12.40 -7.90 5.24
CA ILE A 81 13.22 -8.10 4.05
C ILE A 81 14.70 -7.96 4.39
N LYS A 82 15.02 -6.95 5.19
CA LYS A 82 16.41 -6.73 5.56
C LYS A 82 16.95 -7.86 6.45
N SER A 83 16.07 -8.55 7.15
CA SER A 83 16.52 -9.67 7.96
C SER A 83 17.04 -10.84 7.13
N LEU A 84 16.76 -10.81 5.82
CA LEU A 84 17.29 -11.83 4.92
C LEU A 84 18.74 -11.56 4.53
N GLU A 85 19.20 -10.34 4.75
CA GLU A 85 20.59 -9.97 4.46
C GLU A 85 21.50 -10.51 5.54
N GLY A 86 22.73 -10.69 5.18
CA GLY A 86 23.74 -11.06 6.15
C GLY A 86 23.66 -12.46 6.67
N GLY A 87 22.73 -13.22 6.16
CA GLY A 87 22.66 -14.62 6.52
C GLY A 87 23.83 -15.36 5.94
N LYS A 88 24.25 -16.39 6.63
CA LYS A 88 25.34 -17.19 6.13
C LYS A 88 24.86 -18.08 5.02
N LYS A 89 25.47 -17.90 3.87
CA LYS A 89 25.13 -18.70 2.71
C LYS A 89 25.91 -20.00 2.78
N LYS A 90 25.21 -21.04 3.08
CA LYS A 90 25.86 -22.34 3.19
C LYS A 90 25.88 -23.12 1.91
N TRP A 91 24.91 -22.86 1.06
CA TRP A 91 24.85 -23.60 -0.18
C TRP A 91 25.96 -23.13 -1.10
N LYS A 92 26.51 -24.07 -1.80
CA LYS A 92 27.61 -23.79 -2.71
C LYS A 92 27.21 -24.07 -4.11
N LYS A 93 27.94 -23.47 -4.99
CA LYS A 93 27.69 -23.72 -6.40
C LYS A 93 28.46 -24.87 -6.86
#